data_e42b98af67b21fce486d45f3759a0f55
#
_entry.id   e42b98af67b21fce486d45f3759a0f55
#
_cell.length_a   1.000
_cell.length_b   1.000
_cell.length_c   1.000
_cell.angle_alpha   90.00
_cell.angle_beta   90.00
_cell.angle_gamma   90.00
#
_symmetry.space_group_name_H-M   'P 1'
#
loop_
_entity.id
_entity.type
_entity.pdbx_description
1 polymer ?
#
loop_
_entity_poly.entity_id
_entity_poly.type
_entity_poly.pdbx_seq_one_letter_code
_entity_poly.pdbx_strand_id
1 'polypeptide(L)'
;MSNERKTEQLTRKIFKSLGYYDDKNVIVEEQISDNPIIQKLLKSASKKGSGMGKPEFIVQLLSTDVLLVIECKAKTSNHKSAALDKFAEYAVDGAILYGKYLSKEFHVISVGVSGESEETLRISNYLWIKESFSPIELKIEKICSKQEYLSIIKGTNEKKEYDIKNIKKNTKAIHKTLRETIKITDELKPIIISAILLALSEKSFADSYNTATTPKSLLNLMLTSIRNKLESIESMPEEKVKIMMRNFQGLESINKLSSNKKDDKDFLNIIEKVKTEIWPFINTEHSFDYIGEFYKEFLSYTDGNKKGLGIVLTPNHITDLFCELANIGVNDRIIDPCCGTGGFLISAMNSMLSKTDDPQIQRRIRRDQLIGIESESKMFTLAAANMIIRGDGKSNLYNASCFDKEIFTKVKSTHKPTIAFMNPPYSQTDDGGSELDFVLNMLNLLEPGGLGLAIIPINCVCSLLDKEVEKREKILEKHTLLGVMSMPTTLFYPVGTVTAIVIFEAHRPHNSQIKSWFGYCRDDGFVVSRNSGRIDRNKKWEEKKALWVNSFRNREEIKGFSILKAVTAKDEWCAEAYLQPDYSQINEKKFQRAVEEYFVYKALYSSRFEEIGEEDAEA
;
A
#
# COMPACT_ATOMS: atom_id res chain seq x y z
N MET A 1 -30.93 -23.76 27.39
CA MET A 1 -29.58 -23.75 26.77
C MET A 1 -29.76 -24.05 25.30
N SER A 2 -29.33 -23.16 24.41
CA SER A 2 -29.41 -23.36 22.95
C SER A 2 -28.48 -24.53 22.59
N ASN A 3 -29.00 -25.46 21.81
CA ASN A 3 -28.28 -26.71 21.55
C ASN A 3 -27.41 -26.58 20.29
N GLU A 4 -26.40 -25.68 20.31
CA GLU A 4 -25.44 -25.49 19.22
C GLU A 4 -24.79 -26.84 18.80
N ARG A 5 -24.68 -27.79 19.72
CA ARG A 5 -24.18 -29.17 19.44
C ARG A 5 -24.94 -29.91 18.34
N LYS A 6 -26.24 -29.62 18.15
CA LYS A 6 -26.99 -30.24 17.04
C LYS A 6 -26.54 -29.70 15.69
N THR A 7 -26.36 -28.38 15.60
CA THR A 7 -25.85 -27.72 14.40
C THR A 7 -24.43 -28.20 14.05
N GLU A 8 -23.57 -28.33 15.07
CA GLU A 8 -22.23 -28.88 14.89
C GLU A 8 -22.26 -30.36 14.42
N GLN A 9 -23.17 -31.19 14.96
CA GLN A 9 -23.33 -32.58 14.51
C GLN A 9 -23.78 -32.66 13.05
N LEU A 10 -24.70 -31.78 12.63
CA LEU A 10 -25.13 -31.69 11.23
C LEU A 10 -23.96 -31.27 10.33
N THR A 11 -23.14 -30.30 10.77
CA THR A 11 -21.95 -29.86 10.05
C THR A 11 -20.93 -31.01 9.90
N ARG A 12 -20.67 -31.80 10.97
CA ARG A 12 -19.80 -32.99 10.89
C ARG A 12 -20.34 -34.03 9.92
N LYS A 13 -21.69 -34.24 9.90
CA LYS A 13 -22.35 -35.17 8.95
C LYS A 13 -22.13 -34.73 7.50
N ILE A 14 -22.24 -33.42 7.24
CA ILE A 14 -21.94 -32.83 5.93
C ILE A 14 -20.47 -33.03 5.55
N PHE A 15 -19.53 -32.75 6.45
CA PHE A 15 -18.10 -32.99 6.19
C PHE A 15 -17.81 -34.45 5.87
N LYS A 16 -18.44 -35.35 6.61
CA LYS A 16 -18.31 -36.81 6.35
C LYS A 16 -18.84 -37.18 4.98
N SER A 17 -20.01 -36.68 4.60
CA SER A 17 -20.62 -36.97 3.28
C SER A 17 -19.81 -36.39 2.11
N LEU A 18 -19.07 -35.30 2.34
CA LEU A 18 -18.19 -34.64 1.36
C LEU A 18 -16.77 -35.23 1.35
N GLY A 19 -16.46 -36.22 2.20
CA GLY A 19 -15.17 -36.88 2.26
C GLY A 19 -14.05 -36.07 2.92
N TYR A 20 -14.37 -35.04 3.70
CA TYR A 20 -13.34 -34.20 4.35
C TYR A 20 -12.49 -34.96 5.37
N TYR A 21 -13.05 -35.94 6.06
CA TYR A 21 -12.33 -36.77 7.03
C TYR A 21 -11.53 -37.91 6.37
N ASP A 22 -11.85 -38.26 5.12
CA ASP A 22 -11.22 -39.37 4.41
C ASP A 22 -10.08 -38.93 3.49
N ASP A 23 -9.97 -37.60 3.22
CA ASP A 23 -8.90 -37.02 2.40
C ASP A 23 -7.64 -36.73 3.22
N LYS A 24 -6.56 -37.47 2.95
CA LYS A 24 -5.25 -37.27 3.61
C LYS A 24 -4.66 -35.86 3.46
N ASN A 25 -5.15 -35.08 2.50
CA ASN A 25 -4.75 -33.70 2.28
C ASN A 25 -5.71 -32.67 2.92
N VAL A 26 -6.52 -33.11 3.88
CA VAL A 26 -7.44 -32.25 4.63
C VAL A 26 -7.28 -32.53 6.11
N ILE A 27 -7.15 -31.47 6.90
CA ILE A 27 -7.18 -31.54 8.36
C ILE A 27 -8.41 -30.78 8.83
N VAL A 28 -9.27 -31.45 9.59
CA VAL A 28 -10.44 -30.84 10.24
C VAL A 28 -10.16 -30.75 11.74
N GLU A 29 -10.08 -29.53 12.26
CA GLU A 29 -9.84 -29.23 13.65
C GLU A 29 -11.05 -28.52 14.27
N GLU A 30 -11.23 -28.64 15.57
CA GLU A 30 -12.32 -28.04 16.33
C GLU A 30 -11.76 -27.08 17.39
N GLN A 31 -12.22 -25.84 17.36
CA GLN A 31 -11.92 -24.76 18.31
C GLN A 31 -10.45 -24.32 18.37
N ILE A 32 -9.50 -25.22 18.26
CA ILE A 32 -8.06 -24.94 18.34
C ILE A 32 -7.36 -25.65 17.19
N SER A 33 -6.46 -24.95 16.50
CA SER A 33 -5.62 -25.54 15.45
C SER A 33 -4.24 -25.86 16.01
N ASP A 34 -3.65 -26.97 15.54
CA ASP A 34 -2.25 -27.31 15.84
C ASP A 34 -1.26 -26.51 14.98
N ASN A 35 -1.74 -25.80 13.95
CA ASN A 35 -0.91 -24.96 13.10
C ASN A 35 -0.51 -23.66 13.85
N PRO A 36 0.80 -23.40 14.06
CA PRO A 36 1.27 -22.23 14.80
C PRO A 36 0.87 -20.88 14.16
N ILE A 37 0.77 -20.82 12.84
CA ILE A 37 0.38 -19.61 12.09
C ILE A 37 -1.10 -19.31 12.39
N ILE A 38 -1.96 -20.31 12.29
CA ILE A 38 -3.39 -20.18 12.59
C ILE A 38 -3.59 -19.76 14.04
N GLN A 39 -2.89 -20.40 14.99
CA GLN A 39 -2.95 -20.04 16.40
C GLN A 39 -2.54 -18.58 16.63
N LYS A 40 -1.45 -18.13 16.02
CA LYS A 40 -0.95 -16.75 16.10
C LYS A 40 -1.99 -15.75 15.59
N LEU A 41 -2.59 -16.01 14.46
CA LEU A 41 -3.61 -15.14 13.84
C LEU A 41 -4.89 -15.08 14.69
N LEU A 42 -5.33 -16.20 15.22
CA LEU A 42 -6.54 -16.26 16.06
C LEU A 42 -6.37 -15.69 17.47
N LYS A 43 -5.14 -15.46 17.96
CA LYS A 43 -4.90 -14.79 19.27
C LYS A 43 -5.60 -13.43 19.37
N SER A 44 -5.75 -12.72 18.27
CA SER A 44 -6.40 -11.40 18.21
C SER A 44 -7.84 -11.43 17.72
N ALA A 45 -8.40 -12.62 17.43
CA ALA A 45 -9.73 -12.80 16.83
C ALA A 45 -10.82 -13.15 17.86
N SER A 46 -10.81 -12.51 19.04
CA SER A 46 -11.80 -12.79 20.08
C SER A 46 -13.12 -12.09 19.80
N LYS A 47 -14.24 -12.82 19.86
CA LYS A 47 -15.60 -12.28 19.77
C LYS A 47 -15.95 -11.32 20.93
N LYS A 48 -15.20 -11.34 22.03
CA LYS A 48 -15.44 -10.54 23.25
C LYS A 48 -14.37 -9.48 23.49
N GLY A 49 -13.53 -9.20 22.48
CA GLY A 49 -12.50 -8.16 22.55
C GLY A 49 -11.21 -8.56 23.30
N SER A 50 -11.21 -9.64 24.06
CA SER A 50 -10.02 -10.18 24.75
C SER A 50 -9.99 -11.70 24.68
N GLY A 51 -8.82 -12.28 24.42
CA GLY A 51 -8.61 -13.72 24.33
C GLY A 51 -8.48 -14.24 22.90
N MET A 52 -8.29 -15.55 22.76
CA MET A 52 -8.11 -16.25 21.48
C MET A 52 -9.46 -16.55 20.83
N GLY A 53 -9.55 -16.34 19.52
CA GLY A 53 -10.67 -16.78 18.70
C GLY A 53 -10.77 -18.31 18.66
N LYS A 54 -11.98 -18.83 18.82
CA LYS A 54 -12.27 -20.28 18.81
C LYS A 54 -13.45 -20.55 17.89
N PRO A 55 -13.21 -20.71 16.57
CA PRO A 55 -14.25 -21.15 15.65
C PRO A 55 -14.66 -22.60 15.95
N GLU A 56 -15.88 -22.99 15.63
CA GLU A 56 -16.33 -24.38 15.84
C GLU A 56 -15.51 -25.35 14.99
N PHE A 57 -15.21 -24.99 13.73
CA PHE A 57 -14.36 -25.84 12.88
C PHE A 57 -13.33 -24.98 12.13
N ILE A 58 -12.14 -25.53 11.96
CA ILE A 58 -11.07 -25.05 11.10
C ILE A 58 -10.71 -26.20 10.16
N VAL A 59 -10.79 -25.95 8.84
CA VAL A 59 -10.43 -26.98 7.85
C VAL A 59 -9.24 -26.47 7.06
N GLN A 60 -8.11 -27.18 7.14
CA GLN A 60 -6.91 -26.88 6.38
C GLN A 60 -6.88 -27.76 5.12
N LEU A 61 -6.75 -27.15 3.95
CA LEU A 61 -6.52 -27.87 2.69
C LEU A 61 -5.02 -27.93 2.44
N LEU A 62 -4.37 -29.02 2.85
CA LEU A 62 -2.92 -29.20 2.78
C LEU A 62 -2.41 -29.04 1.34
N SER A 63 -1.17 -28.59 1.19
CA SER A 63 -0.54 -28.24 -0.08
C SER A 63 -1.20 -27.08 -0.83
N THR A 64 -2.04 -26.31 -0.13
CA THR A 64 -2.64 -25.07 -0.61
C THR A 64 -2.56 -24.01 0.50
N ASP A 65 -2.79 -22.75 0.16
CA ASP A 65 -2.95 -21.65 1.11
C ASP A 65 -4.44 -21.38 1.44
N VAL A 66 -5.28 -22.42 1.46
CA VAL A 66 -6.72 -22.32 1.64
C VAL A 66 -7.17 -22.92 2.96
N LEU A 67 -7.97 -22.14 3.70
CA LEU A 67 -8.66 -22.54 4.92
C LEU A 67 -10.16 -22.38 4.80
N LEU A 68 -10.91 -23.24 5.50
CA LEU A 68 -12.31 -22.98 5.82
C LEU A 68 -12.41 -22.71 7.32
N VAL A 69 -13.20 -21.73 7.71
CA VAL A 69 -13.53 -21.44 9.09
C VAL A 69 -15.04 -21.41 9.25
N ILE A 70 -15.56 -22.20 10.19
CA ILE A 70 -17.00 -22.40 10.36
C ILE A 70 -17.44 -21.97 11.75
N GLU A 71 -18.55 -21.24 11.79
CA GLU A 71 -19.24 -20.86 13.01
C GLU A 71 -20.66 -21.39 12.99
N CYS A 72 -21.10 -21.98 14.12
CA CYS A 72 -22.41 -22.59 14.26
C CYS A 72 -23.30 -21.85 15.26
N LYS A 73 -24.60 -21.71 14.95
CA LYS A 73 -25.62 -21.22 15.87
C LYS A 73 -26.88 -22.08 15.80
N ALA A 74 -27.50 -22.36 16.95
CA ALA A 74 -28.68 -23.21 17.01
C ALA A 74 -29.89 -22.60 16.29
N LYS A 75 -30.13 -21.31 16.47
CA LYS A 75 -31.31 -20.62 15.93
C LYS A 75 -31.04 -20.01 14.57
N THR A 76 -31.93 -20.21 13.64
CA THR A 76 -31.88 -19.57 12.31
C THR A 76 -32.03 -18.04 12.36
N SER A 77 -32.67 -17.49 13.42
CA SER A 77 -32.70 -16.05 13.68
C SER A 77 -31.31 -15.46 14.00
N ASN A 78 -30.36 -16.28 14.39
CA ASN A 78 -28.97 -15.91 14.69
C ASN A 78 -28.02 -16.30 13.54
N HIS A 79 -28.54 -16.29 12.31
CA HIS A 79 -27.73 -16.65 11.14
C HIS A 79 -26.80 -15.52 10.70
N LYS A 80 -27.35 -14.34 10.42
CA LYS A 80 -26.63 -13.19 9.86
C LYS A 80 -27.25 -11.91 10.40
N SER A 81 -26.46 -10.97 10.95
CA SER A 81 -26.90 -9.63 11.30
C SER A 81 -26.90 -8.70 10.08
N ALA A 82 -27.59 -7.55 10.18
CA ALA A 82 -27.67 -6.60 9.07
C ALA A 82 -26.32 -5.95 8.74
N ALA A 83 -25.48 -5.69 9.76
CA ALA A 83 -24.20 -5.00 9.62
C ALA A 83 -22.98 -5.96 9.67
N LEU A 84 -23.19 -7.26 9.86
CA LEU A 84 -22.13 -8.28 9.99
C LEU A 84 -21.12 -8.01 11.12
N ASP A 85 -21.55 -7.36 12.19
CA ASP A 85 -20.70 -6.87 13.30
C ASP A 85 -21.01 -7.50 14.66
N LYS A 86 -22.02 -8.39 14.73
CA LYS A 86 -22.44 -9.06 15.98
C LYS A 86 -21.81 -10.45 16.14
N PHE A 87 -20.50 -10.47 16.24
CA PHE A 87 -19.65 -11.68 16.13
C PHE A 87 -19.98 -12.79 17.14
N ALA A 88 -20.46 -12.44 18.32
CA ALA A 88 -20.80 -13.44 19.37
C ALA A 88 -22.18 -14.07 19.17
N GLU A 89 -23.10 -13.34 18.53
CA GLU A 89 -24.52 -13.70 18.48
C GLU A 89 -24.89 -14.42 17.18
N TYR A 90 -24.22 -14.11 16.06
CA TYR A 90 -24.57 -14.57 14.72
C TYR A 90 -23.49 -15.47 14.12
N ALA A 91 -23.93 -16.51 13.39
CA ALA A 91 -23.04 -17.49 12.79
C ALA A 91 -22.15 -16.88 11.69
N VAL A 92 -22.74 -16.14 10.76
CA VAL A 92 -22.02 -15.51 9.66
C VAL A 92 -21.04 -14.48 10.17
N ASP A 93 -21.47 -13.62 11.10
CA ASP A 93 -20.65 -12.54 11.65
C ASP A 93 -19.39 -13.11 12.37
N GLY A 94 -19.59 -14.18 13.17
CA GLY A 94 -18.48 -14.87 13.83
C GLY A 94 -17.49 -15.49 12.86
N ALA A 95 -17.99 -16.17 11.81
CA ALA A 95 -17.14 -16.76 10.77
C ALA A 95 -16.36 -15.69 10.00
N ILE A 96 -16.99 -14.56 9.66
CA ILE A 96 -16.35 -13.41 9.00
C ILE A 96 -15.25 -12.82 9.86
N LEU A 97 -15.46 -12.67 11.18
CA LEU A 97 -14.43 -12.19 12.09
C LEU A 97 -13.17 -13.07 12.00
N TYR A 98 -13.31 -14.36 12.10
CA TYR A 98 -12.16 -15.28 11.99
C TYR A 98 -11.51 -15.23 10.61
N GLY A 99 -12.32 -15.22 9.55
CA GLY A 99 -11.84 -15.10 8.18
C GLY A 99 -10.97 -13.87 7.96
N LYS A 100 -11.34 -12.73 8.53
CA LYS A 100 -10.58 -11.49 8.48
C LYS A 100 -9.16 -11.63 9.03
N TYR A 101 -9.00 -12.28 10.18
CA TYR A 101 -7.68 -12.47 10.78
C TYR A 101 -6.85 -13.51 10.04
N LEU A 102 -7.49 -14.59 9.60
CA LEU A 102 -6.83 -15.69 8.88
C LEU A 102 -6.45 -15.31 7.44
N SER A 103 -7.20 -14.39 6.82
CA SER A 103 -6.93 -13.94 5.44
C SER A 103 -5.62 -13.18 5.26
N LYS A 104 -4.95 -12.82 6.35
CA LYS A 104 -3.59 -12.25 6.29
C LYS A 104 -2.57 -13.21 5.70
N GLU A 105 -2.79 -14.51 5.86
CA GLU A 105 -1.84 -15.54 5.41
C GLU A 105 -2.49 -16.60 4.48
N PHE A 106 -3.83 -16.66 4.45
CA PHE A 106 -4.57 -17.70 3.72
C PHE A 106 -5.69 -17.12 2.87
N HIS A 107 -6.09 -17.82 1.82
CA HIS A 107 -7.42 -17.68 1.26
C HIS A 107 -8.40 -18.34 2.22
N VAL A 108 -9.43 -17.64 2.68
CA VAL A 108 -10.34 -18.19 3.70
C VAL A 108 -11.77 -18.21 3.22
N ILE A 109 -12.40 -19.36 3.32
CA ILE A 109 -13.87 -19.51 3.20
C ILE A 109 -14.46 -19.44 4.61
N SER A 110 -15.14 -18.33 4.92
CA SER A 110 -15.90 -18.17 6.15
C SER A 110 -17.31 -18.71 5.95
N VAL A 111 -17.72 -19.69 6.74
CA VAL A 111 -19.01 -20.37 6.61
C VAL A 111 -19.82 -20.18 7.89
N GLY A 112 -20.95 -19.49 7.79
CA GLY A 112 -21.94 -19.42 8.86
C GLY A 112 -22.98 -20.52 8.71
N VAL A 113 -23.20 -21.32 9.75
CA VAL A 113 -24.19 -22.40 9.78
C VAL A 113 -25.17 -22.18 10.92
N SER A 114 -26.47 -22.24 10.67
CA SER A 114 -27.49 -22.14 11.72
C SER A 114 -28.69 -23.04 11.45
N GLY A 115 -29.32 -23.53 12.53
CA GLY A 115 -30.45 -24.46 12.47
C GLY A 115 -30.15 -25.78 13.15
N GLU A 116 -31.20 -26.46 13.68
CA GLU A 116 -31.08 -27.70 14.48
C GLU A 116 -31.53 -28.95 13.73
N SER A 117 -31.98 -28.83 12.47
CA SER A 117 -32.37 -29.96 11.61
C SER A 117 -31.95 -29.72 10.17
N GLU A 118 -31.87 -30.77 9.36
CA GLU A 118 -31.53 -30.67 7.94
C GLU A 118 -32.49 -29.74 7.17
N GLU A 119 -33.76 -29.72 7.54
CA GLU A 119 -34.80 -28.88 6.91
C GLU A 119 -34.68 -27.39 7.25
N THR A 120 -34.18 -27.07 8.45
CA THR A 120 -34.05 -25.68 8.94
C THR A 120 -32.66 -25.13 8.76
N LEU A 121 -31.71 -25.93 8.29
CA LEU A 121 -30.31 -25.54 8.17
C LEU A 121 -30.16 -24.40 7.18
N ARG A 122 -29.50 -23.31 7.63
CA ARG A 122 -29.08 -22.20 6.80
C ARG A 122 -27.56 -22.14 6.74
N ILE A 123 -27.02 -21.98 5.55
CA ILE A 123 -25.58 -21.92 5.30
C ILE A 123 -25.29 -20.72 4.41
N SER A 124 -24.34 -19.89 4.81
CA SER A 124 -23.82 -18.81 3.99
C SER A 124 -22.31 -18.87 3.92
N ASN A 125 -21.77 -18.58 2.75
CA ASN A 125 -20.34 -18.66 2.45
C ASN A 125 -19.79 -17.28 2.06
N TYR A 126 -18.64 -16.94 2.60
CA TYR A 126 -17.91 -15.72 2.29
C TYR A 126 -16.45 -16.06 1.98
N LEU A 127 -15.94 -15.55 0.88
CA LEU A 127 -14.56 -15.74 0.47
C LEU A 127 -13.71 -14.50 0.83
N TRP A 128 -12.70 -14.71 1.63
CA TRP A 128 -11.58 -13.80 1.79
C TRP A 128 -10.45 -14.22 0.86
N ILE A 129 -10.13 -13.40 -0.10
CA ILE A 129 -8.88 -13.56 -0.84
C ILE A 129 -7.74 -13.17 0.10
N LYS A 130 -6.62 -13.90 0.08
CA LYS A 130 -5.45 -13.58 0.88
C LYS A 130 -5.13 -12.09 0.77
N GLU A 131 -4.93 -11.42 1.92
CA GLU A 131 -4.67 -9.97 2.04
C GLU A 131 -5.82 -9.05 1.56
N SER A 132 -7.03 -9.56 1.42
CA SER A 132 -8.18 -8.72 1.10
C SER A 132 -8.70 -7.96 2.32
N PHE A 133 -9.27 -6.77 2.09
CA PHE A 133 -9.83 -5.92 3.15
C PHE A 133 -11.28 -6.24 3.51
N SER A 134 -12.00 -6.91 2.61
CA SER A 134 -13.39 -7.31 2.82
C SER A 134 -13.69 -8.67 2.18
N PRO A 135 -14.66 -9.42 2.72
CA PRO A 135 -15.05 -10.69 2.16
C PRO A 135 -15.97 -10.50 0.94
N ILE A 136 -15.96 -11.49 0.05
CA ILE A 136 -16.87 -11.60 -1.08
C ILE A 136 -17.98 -12.57 -0.70
N GLU A 137 -19.22 -12.14 -0.68
CA GLU A 137 -20.36 -13.04 -0.46
C GLU A 137 -20.51 -14.01 -1.63
N LEU A 138 -20.40 -15.30 -1.34
CA LEU A 138 -20.68 -16.34 -2.32
C LEU A 138 -22.17 -16.67 -2.24
N LYS A 139 -22.87 -16.62 -3.39
CA LYS A 139 -24.28 -17.01 -3.46
C LYS A 139 -24.42 -18.55 -3.45
N ILE A 140 -23.92 -19.16 -2.37
CA ILE A 140 -23.87 -20.62 -2.18
C ILE A 140 -24.44 -20.91 -0.80
N GLU A 141 -25.51 -21.70 -0.75
CA GLU A 141 -26.25 -22.05 0.47
C GLU A 141 -25.97 -23.47 0.96
N LYS A 142 -24.77 -23.99 0.63
CA LYS A 142 -24.31 -25.32 1.07
C LYS A 142 -22.83 -25.27 1.43
N ILE A 143 -22.34 -26.20 2.23
CA ILE A 143 -20.93 -26.49 2.33
C ILE A 143 -20.51 -27.23 1.05
N CYS A 144 -19.51 -26.72 0.35
CA CYS A 144 -19.02 -27.32 -0.89
C CYS A 144 -17.94 -28.37 -0.63
N SER A 145 -17.65 -29.19 -1.61
CA SER A 145 -16.48 -30.07 -1.60
C SER A 145 -15.19 -29.26 -1.73
N LYS A 146 -14.06 -29.87 -1.37
CA LYS A 146 -12.71 -29.29 -1.54
C LYS A 146 -12.48 -28.76 -2.96
N GLN A 147 -12.83 -29.58 -3.98
CA GLN A 147 -12.62 -29.22 -5.39
C GLN A 147 -13.48 -28.02 -5.81
N GLU A 148 -14.73 -27.95 -5.36
CA GLU A 148 -15.61 -26.80 -5.65
C GLU A 148 -15.05 -25.53 -5.05
N TYR A 149 -14.60 -25.53 -3.77
CA TYR A 149 -14.00 -24.34 -3.15
C TYR A 149 -12.70 -23.92 -3.83
N LEU A 150 -11.81 -24.85 -4.16
CA LEU A 150 -10.58 -24.53 -4.89
C LEU A 150 -10.87 -23.93 -6.27
N SER A 151 -11.89 -24.42 -6.97
CA SER A 151 -12.32 -23.87 -8.27
C SER A 151 -12.88 -22.45 -8.14
N ILE A 152 -13.67 -22.18 -7.09
CA ILE A 152 -14.21 -20.85 -6.79
C ILE A 152 -13.07 -19.85 -6.53
N ILE A 153 -12.11 -20.22 -5.69
CA ILE A 153 -10.97 -19.37 -5.35
C ILE A 153 -10.11 -19.09 -6.59
N LYS A 154 -9.85 -20.12 -7.40
CA LYS A 154 -9.12 -19.99 -8.66
C LYS A 154 -9.83 -19.02 -9.62
N GLY A 155 -11.12 -19.21 -9.84
CA GLY A 155 -11.91 -18.33 -10.70
C GLY A 155 -11.96 -16.88 -10.22
N THR A 156 -12.00 -16.66 -8.90
CA THR A 156 -11.98 -15.32 -8.32
C THR A 156 -10.60 -14.65 -8.49
N ASN A 157 -9.52 -15.39 -8.32
CA ASN A 157 -8.16 -14.89 -8.57
C ASN A 157 -7.94 -14.58 -10.05
N GLU A 158 -8.37 -15.45 -10.94
CA GLU A 158 -8.31 -15.21 -12.39
C GLU A 158 -9.10 -13.96 -12.79
N LYS A 159 -10.27 -13.75 -12.19
CA LYS A 159 -11.06 -12.53 -12.39
C LYS A 159 -10.32 -11.29 -11.92
N LYS A 160 -9.72 -11.30 -10.73
CA LYS A 160 -8.92 -10.19 -10.21
C LYS A 160 -7.74 -9.85 -11.14
N GLU A 161 -6.98 -10.86 -11.56
CA GLU A 161 -5.87 -10.67 -12.51
C GLU A 161 -6.37 -10.13 -13.87
N TYR A 162 -7.53 -10.60 -14.34
CA TYR A 162 -8.18 -10.13 -15.55
C TYR A 162 -8.61 -8.66 -15.41
N ASP A 163 -9.22 -8.28 -14.29
CA ASP A 163 -9.66 -6.91 -14.01
C ASP A 163 -8.48 -5.95 -13.96
N ILE A 164 -7.39 -6.30 -13.28
CA ILE A 164 -6.14 -5.51 -13.24
C ILE A 164 -5.57 -5.35 -14.66
N LYS A 165 -5.53 -6.42 -15.45
CA LYS A 165 -5.04 -6.38 -16.82
C LYS A 165 -5.91 -5.46 -17.70
N ASN A 166 -7.21 -5.46 -17.50
CA ASN A 166 -8.14 -4.57 -18.21
C ASN A 166 -7.93 -3.12 -17.79
N ILE A 167 -7.82 -2.83 -16.50
CA ILE A 167 -7.51 -1.47 -16.00
C ILE A 167 -6.22 -0.97 -16.66
N LYS A 168 -5.14 -1.75 -16.66
CA LYS A 168 -3.87 -1.37 -17.31
C LYS A 168 -4.03 -1.13 -18.81
N LYS A 169 -4.73 -2.00 -19.52
CA LYS A 169 -5.02 -1.83 -20.96
C LYS A 169 -5.80 -0.55 -21.23
N ASN A 170 -6.85 -0.31 -20.47
CA ASN A 170 -7.74 0.84 -20.62
C ASN A 170 -7.03 2.14 -20.26
N THR A 171 -6.21 2.12 -19.20
CA THR A 171 -5.34 3.24 -18.82
C THR A 171 -4.40 3.64 -19.96
N LYS A 172 -3.74 2.66 -20.59
CA LYS A 172 -2.89 2.89 -21.77
C LYS A 172 -3.66 3.56 -22.93
N ALA A 173 -4.86 3.08 -23.19
CA ALA A 173 -5.69 3.62 -24.26
C ALA A 173 -6.16 5.05 -23.95
N ILE A 174 -6.55 5.35 -22.69
CA ILE A 174 -6.91 6.71 -22.25
C ILE A 174 -5.69 7.63 -22.35
N HIS A 175 -4.52 7.20 -21.89
CA HIS A 175 -3.28 7.96 -21.96
C HIS A 175 -2.91 8.31 -23.42
N LYS A 176 -3.05 7.34 -24.35
CA LYS A 176 -2.83 7.55 -25.78
C LYS A 176 -3.81 8.59 -26.34
N THR A 177 -5.10 8.48 -26.02
CA THR A 177 -6.12 9.43 -26.49
C THR A 177 -5.85 10.85 -25.95
N LEU A 178 -5.49 11.01 -24.68
CA LEU A 178 -5.13 12.30 -24.10
C LEU A 178 -3.94 12.95 -24.83
N ARG A 179 -2.94 12.16 -25.21
CA ARG A 179 -1.75 12.65 -25.93
C ARG A 179 -2.04 12.98 -27.38
N GLU A 180 -2.68 12.09 -28.12
CA GLU A 180 -2.82 12.18 -29.58
C GLU A 180 -4.00 13.04 -30.00
N THR A 181 -5.12 12.95 -29.29
CA THR A 181 -6.37 13.61 -29.64
C THR A 181 -6.55 14.96 -28.94
N ILE A 182 -6.40 14.99 -27.61
CA ILE A 182 -6.56 16.23 -26.83
C ILE A 182 -5.25 17.05 -26.82
N LYS A 183 -4.09 16.41 -27.05
CA LYS A 183 -2.74 17.03 -27.03
C LYS A 183 -2.39 17.63 -25.67
N ILE A 184 -2.73 16.94 -24.60
CA ILE A 184 -2.40 17.31 -23.22
C ILE A 184 -0.94 16.95 -22.94
N THR A 185 -0.23 17.84 -22.26
CA THR A 185 1.13 17.58 -21.76
C THR A 185 1.13 16.53 -20.66
N ASP A 186 2.24 15.82 -20.50
CA ASP A 186 2.34 14.72 -19.53
C ASP A 186 2.03 15.17 -18.10
N GLU A 187 2.41 16.38 -17.73
CA GLU A 187 2.12 16.98 -16.41
C GLU A 187 0.63 17.20 -16.10
N LEU A 188 -0.18 17.50 -17.13
CA LEU A 188 -1.61 17.79 -16.94
C LEU A 188 -2.48 16.54 -17.06
N LYS A 189 -1.96 15.43 -17.56
CA LYS A 189 -2.73 14.19 -17.66
C LYS A 189 -3.24 13.65 -16.33
N PRO A 190 -2.43 13.60 -15.26
CA PRO A 190 -2.95 13.21 -13.94
C PRO A 190 -4.01 14.18 -13.42
N ILE A 191 -3.86 15.49 -13.67
CA ILE A 191 -4.82 16.51 -13.24
C ILE A 191 -6.18 16.31 -13.89
N ILE A 192 -6.24 16.13 -15.23
CA ILE A 192 -7.52 15.93 -15.91
C ILE A 192 -8.20 14.61 -15.46
N ILE A 193 -7.43 13.54 -15.27
CA ILE A 193 -8.00 12.28 -14.79
C ILE A 193 -8.54 12.42 -13.37
N SER A 194 -7.80 13.07 -12.48
CA SER A 194 -8.27 13.34 -11.12
C SER A 194 -9.54 14.21 -11.11
N ALA A 195 -9.61 15.20 -12.01
CA ALA A 195 -10.78 16.03 -12.21
C ALA A 195 -12.00 15.19 -12.67
N ILE A 196 -11.82 14.31 -13.66
CA ILE A 196 -12.88 13.43 -14.16
C ILE A 196 -13.38 12.50 -13.04
N LEU A 197 -12.48 11.84 -12.31
CA LEU A 197 -12.85 10.92 -11.22
C LEU A 197 -13.58 11.65 -10.08
N LEU A 198 -13.09 12.84 -9.70
CA LEU A 198 -13.73 13.64 -8.68
C LEU A 198 -15.14 14.11 -9.13
N ALA A 199 -15.30 14.55 -10.37
CA ALA A 199 -16.58 14.92 -10.92
C ALA A 199 -17.55 13.73 -10.99
N LEU A 200 -17.09 12.55 -11.44
CA LEU A 200 -17.88 11.32 -11.48
C LEU A 200 -18.33 10.84 -10.09
N SER A 201 -17.62 11.22 -9.03
CA SER A 201 -18.06 10.95 -7.65
C SER A 201 -19.29 11.76 -7.23
N GLU A 202 -19.65 12.81 -8.01
CA GLU A 202 -20.88 13.56 -7.86
C GLU A 202 -21.98 13.01 -8.77
N LYS A 203 -23.06 12.53 -8.16
CA LYS A 203 -24.17 11.89 -8.87
C LYS A 203 -24.77 12.82 -9.94
N SER A 204 -24.91 14.11 -9.64
CA SER A 204 -25.44 15.11 -10.58
C SER A 204 -24.63 15.19 -11.87
N PHE A 205 -23.31 15.15 -11.78
CA PHE A 205 -22.43 15.11 -12.96
C PHE A 205 -22.49 13.74 -13.66
N ALA A 206 -22.38 12.67 -12.90
CA ALA A 206 -22.38 11.31 -13.44
C ALA A 206 -23.67 11.00 -14.26
N ASP A 207 -24.80 11.62 -13.89
CA ASP A 207 -26.09 11.44 -14.57
C ASP A 207 -26.32 12.44 -15.72
N SER A 208 -25.57 13.56 -15.79
CA SER A 208 -25.87 14.66 -16.75
C SER A 208 -24.73 15.12 -17.66
N TYR A 209 -23.50 14.62 -17.51
CA TYR A 209 -22.33 15.10 -18.30
C TYR A 209 -22.54 15.01 -19.81
N ASN A 210 -23.35 14.07 -20.29
CA ASN A 210 -23.67 13.86 -21.71
C ASN A 210 -24.66 14.89 -22.28
N THR A 211 -25.26 15.75 -21.46
CA THR A 211 -26.15 16.83 -21.90
C THR A 211 -25.37 18.05 -22.41
N ALA A 212 -24.07 18.12 -22.10
CA ALA A 212 -23.21 19.19 -22.57
C ALA A 212 -23.02 19.11 -24.09
N THR A 213 -23.23 20.23 -24.79
CA THR A 213 -23.22 20.29 -26.27
C THR A 213 -21.85 20.62 -26.86
N THR A 214 -20.94 21.17 -26.07
CA THR A 214 -19.59 21.55 -26.49
C THR A 214 -18.55 21.12 -25.46
N PRO A 215 -17.27 20.91 -25.82
CA PRO A 215 -16.21 20.65 -24.86
C PRO A 215 -16.12 21.68 -23.74
N LYS A 216 -16.29 22.98 -24.07
CA LYS A 216 -16.28 24.06 -23.09
C LYS A 216 -17.42 23.96 -22.08
N SER A 217 -18.64 23.68 -22.55
CA SER A 217 -19.79 23.49 -21.64
C SER A 217 -19.60 22.27 -20.74
N LEU A 218 -18.99 21.20 -21.28
CA LEU A 218 -18.67 19.99 -20.51
C LEU A 218 -17.59 20.25 -19.45
N LEU A 219 -16.54 20.99 -19.80
CA LEU A 219 -15.49 21.40 -18.87
C LEU A 219 -16.07 22.25 -17.73
N ASN A 220 -16.91 23.23 -18.05
CA ASN A 220 -17.58 24.08 -17.06
C ASN A 220 -18.48 23.27 -16.11
N LEU A 221 -19.25 22.33 -16.66
CA LEU A 221 -20.09 21.43 -15.87
C LEU A 221 -19.22 20.57 -14.91
N MET A 222 -18.12 20.02 -15.40
CA MET A 222 -17.15 19.25 -14.62
C MET A 222 -16.56 20.11 -13.48
N LEU A 223 -16.04 21.29 -13.78
CA LEU A 223 -15.42 22.19 -12.79
C LEU A 223 -16.43 22.65 -11.73
N THR A 224 -17.68 22.93 -12.13
CA THR A 224 -18.77 23.28 -11.19
C THR A 224 -19.07 22.10 -10.26
N SER A 225 -19.16 20.90 -10.80
CA SER A 225 -19.42 19.70 -10.01
C SER A 225 -18.29 19.39 -9.03
N ILE A 226 -17.04 19.57 -9.45
CA ILE A 226 -15.88 19.44 -8.55
C ILE A 226 -15.97 20.46 -7.41
N ARG A 227 -16.25 21.73 -7.71
CA ARG A 227 -16.41 22.77 -6.70
C ARG A 227 -17.48 22.39 -5.68
N ASN A 228 -18.68 22.02 -6.15
CA ASN A 228 -19.79 21.60 -5.30
C ASN A 228 -19.40 20.43 -4.40
N LYS A 229 -18.67 19.44 -4.96
CA LYS A 229 -18.13 18.30 -4.20
C LYS A 229 -17.20 18.76 -3.09
N LEU A 230 -16.23 19.59 -3.40
CA LEU A 230 -15.24 20.07 -2.43
C LEU A 230 -15.90 20.91 -1.34
N GLU A 231 -16.84 21.79 -1.70
CA GLU A 231 -17.58 22.64 -0.75
C GLU A 231 -18.59 21.85 0.11
N SER A 232 -19.08 20.69 -0.36
CA SER A 232 -19.96 19.81 0.41
C SER A 232 -19.23 19.01 1.50
N ILE A 233 -17.91 18.93 1.46
CA ILE A 233 -17.10 18.21 2.45
C ILE A 233 -17.07 19.01 3.75
N GLU A 234 -17.55 18.41 4.83
CA GLU A 234 -17.60 19.03 6.16
C GLU A 234 -16.20 19.48 6.61
N SER A 235 -16.09 20.76 6.97
CA SER A 235 -14.85 21.39 7.47
C SER A 235 -13.67 21.41 6.47
N MET A 236 -13.93 21.33 5.16
CA MET A 236 -12.90 21.52 4.15
C MET A 236 -12.38 22.98 4.21
N PRO A 237 -11.08 23.21 4.37
CA PRO A 237 -10.53 24.57 4.38
C PRO A 237 -10.74 25.26 3.02
N GLU A 238 -11.23 26.50 3.04
CA GLU A 238 -11.50 27.29 1.82
C GLU A 238 -10.24 27.45 0.95
N GLU A 239 -9.08 27.67 1.60
CA GLU A 239 -7.81 27.80 0.92
C GLU A 239 -7.44 26.53 0.12
N LYS A 240 -7.72 25.35 0.65
CA LYS A 240 -7.52 24.10 -0.03
C LYS A 240 -8.42 23.96 -1.26
N VAL A 241 -9.69 24.36 -1.14
CA VAL A 241 -10.62 24.38 -2.29
C VAL A 241 -10.10 25.32 -3.36
N LYS A 242 -9.60 26.51 -2.99
CA LYS A 242 -9.02 27.49 -3.93
C LYS A 242 -7.82 26.94 -4.67
N ILE A 243 -6.89 26.27 -3.98
CA ILE A 243 -5.68 25.68 -4.57
C ILE A 243 -6.08 24.58 -5.57
N MET A 244 -6.92 23.65 -5.15
CA MET A 244 -7.37 22.55 -6.02
C MET A 244 -8.10 23.08 -7.26
N MET A 245 -9.04 24.02 -7.07
CA MET A 245 -9.79 24.61 -8.17
C MET A 245 -8.88 25.37 -9.14
N ARG A 246 -7.88 26.09 -8.67
CA ARG A 246 -6.89 26.77 -9.55
C ARG A 246 -6.18 25.77 -10.47
N ASN A 247 -5.75 24.62 -9.94
CA ASN A 247 -5.09 23.60 -10.73
C ASN A 247 -6.04 22.95 -11.75
N PHE A 248 -7.28 22.68 -11.36
CA PHE A 248 -8.29 22.15 -12.29
C PHE A 248 -8.72 23.17 -13.35
N GLN A 249 -8.85 24.45 -12.99
CA GLN A 249 -9.14 25.54 -13.93
C GLN A 249 -7.99 25.74 -14.95
N GLY A 250 -6.76 25.34 -14.63
CA GLY A 250 -5.65 25.31 -15.59
C GLY A 250 -5.97 24.48 -16.85
N LEU A 251 -6.92 23.55 -16.81
CA LEU A 251 -7.42 22.79 -17.95
C LEU A 251 -8.14 23.67 -18.99
N GLU A 252 -8.64 24.85 -18.61
CA GLU A 252 -9.26 25.83 -19.52
C GLU A 252 -8.28 26.37 -20.56
N SER A 253 -6.99 26.32 -20.29
CA SER A 253 -5.92 26.73 -21.22
C SER A 253 -5.77 25.76 -22.41
N ILE A 254 -6.36 24.58 -22.34
CA ILE A 254 -6.26 23.55 -23.38
C ILE A 254 -7.34 23.81 -24.43
N ASN A 255 -6.93 24.21 -25.64
CA ASN A 255 -7.82 24.60 -26.73
C ASN A 255 -8.90 23.57 -27.05
N LYS A 256 -8.58 22.27 -26.99
CA LYS A 256 -9.52 21.17 -27.26
C LYS A 256 -10.60 21.08 -26.17
N LEU A 257 -10.27 21.36 -24.92
CA LEU A 257 -11.22 21.33 -23.80
C LEU A 257 -12.08 22.59 -23.72
N SER A 258 -11.56 23.71 -24.22
CA SER A 258 -12.23 25.02 -24.24
C SER A 258 -12.94 25.33 -25.56
N SER A 259 -13.04 24.36 -26.44
CA SER A 259 -13.67 24.49 -27.75
C SER A 259 -15.20 24.65 -27.65
N ASN A 260 -15.75 25.57 -28.45
CA ASN A 260 -17.19 25.75 -28.64
C ASN A 260 -17.76 24.92 -29.82
N LYS A 261 -16.98 24.04 -30.44
CA LYS A 261 -17.40 23.22 -31.58
C LYS A 261 -18.32 22.08 -31.07
N LYS A 262 -19.56 22.09 -31.55
CA LYS A 262 -20.58 21.08 -31.17
C LYS A 262 -20.23 19.65 -31.61
N ASP A 263 -19.49 19.53 -32.73
CA ASP A 263 -19.13 18.24 -33.31
C ASP A 263 -17.87 17.62 -32.70
N ASP A 264 -17.17 18.37 -31.82
CA ASP A 264 -15.98 17.86 -31.12
C ASP A 264 -16.40 17.03 -29.90
N LYS A 265 -16.44 15.72 -30.06
CA LYS A 265 -16.81 14.74 -29.02
C LYS A 265 -15.60 14.14 -28.28
N ASP A 266 -14.38 14.57 -28.57
CA ASP A 266 -13.17 13.95 -28.06
C ASP A 266 -13.12 13.94 -26.54
N PHE A 267 -13.45 15.06 -25.90
CA PHE A 267 -13.46 15.16 -24.44
C PHE A 267 -14.59 14.34 -23.81
N LEU A 268 -15.78 14.36 -24.40
CA LEU A 268 -16.91 13.54 -23.96
C LEU A 268 -16.55 12.05 -24.01
N ASN A 269 -15.94 11.60 -25.10
CA ASN A 269 -15.52 10.20 -25.27
C ASN A 269 -14.49 9.76 -24.20
N ILE A 270 -13.62 10.65 -23.74
CA ILE A 270 -12.69 10.34 -22.65
C ILE A 270 -13.43 10.16 -21.33
N ILE A 271 -14.37 11.06 -20.99
CA ILE A 271 -15.18 10.92 -19.77
C ILE A 271 -15.99 9.64 -19.82
N GLU A 272 -16.63 9.35 -20.95
CA GLU A 272 -17.39 8.11 -21.18
C GLU A 272 -16.52 6.87 -20.95
N LYS A 273 -15.32 6.89 -21.52
CA LYS A 273 -14.36 5.78 -21.38
C LYS A 273 -13.90 5.61 -19.93
N VAL A 274 -13.61 6.69 -19.22
CA VAL A 274 -13.28 6.61 -17.78
C VAL A 274 -14.47 6.09 -16.99
N LYS A 275 -15.70 6.58 -17.28
CA LYS A 275 -16.92 6.15 -16.59
C LYS A 275 -17.25 4.67 -16.81
N THR A 276 -17.07 4.17 -18.04
CA THR A 276 -17.46 2.80 -18.39
C THR A 276 -16.38 1.76 -18.09
N GLU A 277 -15.10 2.14 -18.27
CA GLU A 277 -13.99 1.18 -18.25
C GLU A 277 -13.15 1.24 -16.96
N ILE A 278 -13.23 2.34 -16.19
CA ILE A 278 -12.42 2.56 -14.97
C ILE A 278 -13.30 2.74 -13.74
N TRP A 279 -14.30 3.64 -13.81
CA TRP A 279 -15.14 4.00 -12.68
C TRP A 279 -15.86 2.83 -12.00
N PRO A 280 -16.31 1.76 -12.69
CA PRO A 280 -16.92 0.60 -12.05
C PRO A 280 -16.00 -0.13 -11.08
N PHE A 281 -14.68 -0.08 -11.32
CA PHE A 281 -13.68 -0.66 -10.42
C PHE A 281 -13.35 0.26 -9.24
N ILE A 282 -13.62 1.55 -9.35
CA ILE A 282 -13.33 2.57 -8.32
C ILE A 282 -14.49 2.75 -7.36
N ASN A 283 -15.72 2.77 -7.89
CA ASN A 283 -16.94 3.13 -7.15
C ASN A 283 -17.65 1.95 -6.49
N THR A 284 -16.98 0.83 -6.32
CA THR A 284 -17.54 -0.34 -5.63
C THR A 284 -16.70 -0.68 -4.40
N GLU A 285 -17.35 -1.18 -3.35
CA GLU A 285 -16.67 -1.75 -2.17
C GLU A 285 -15.95 -3.04 -2.58
N HIS A 286 -14.84 -2.89 -3.29
CA HIS A 286 -13.99 -4.01 -3.64
C HIS A 286 -13.00 -4.29 -2.51
N SER A 287 -12.73 -5.57 -2.30
CA SER A 287 -11.67 -6.06 -1.41
C SER A 287 -10.24 -5.70 -1.87
N PHE A 288 -10.11 -4.98 -2.99
CA PHE A 288 -8.83 -4.68 -3.63
C PHE A 288 -8.73 -3.20 -4.06
N ASP A 289 -7.57 -2.58 -3.89
CA ASP A 289 -7.31 -1.17 -4.27
C ASP A 289 -7.09 -0.99 -5.79
N TYR A 290 -8.16 -1.08 -6.57
CA TYR A 290 -8.12 -0.81 -8.00
C TYR A 290 -7.76 0.65 -8.33
N ILE A 291 -8.08 1.59 -7.43
CA ILE A 291 -7.72 3.01 -7.60
C ILE A 291 -6.19 3.16 -7.58
N GLY A 292 -5.52 2.50 -6.63
CA GLY A 292 -4.06 2.51 -6.53
C GLY A 292 -3.40 1.93 -7.78
N GLU A 293 -3.89 0.82 -8.30
CA GLU A 293 -3.36 0.23 -9.55
C GLU A 293 -3.60 1.13 -10.77
N PHE A 294 -4.76 1.78 -10.86
CA PHE A 294 -5.03 2.74 -11.92
C PHE A 294 -4.08 3.94 -11.87
N TYR A 295 -3.95 4.60 -10.72
CA TYR A 295 -3.05 5.75 -10.58
C TYR A 295 -1.59 5.39 -10.81
N LYS A 296 -1.13 4.26 -10.29
CA LYS A 296 0.22 3.75 -10.52
C LYS A 296 0.52 3.58 -12.01
N GLU A 297 -0.37 2.89 -12.72
CA GLU A 297 -0.21 2.69 -14.17
C GLU A 297 -0.28 4.02 -14.91
N PHE A 298 -1.19 4.92 -14.52
CA PHE A 298 -1.37 6.22 -15.18
C PHE A 298 -0.16 7.14 -14.98
N LEU A 299 0.37 7.21 -13.75
CA LEU A 299 1.53 8.04 -13.42
C LEU A 299 2.84 7.47 -14.00
N SER A 300 2.95 6.15 -14.21
CA SER A 300 4.14 5.53 -14.82
C SER A 300 4.42 6.01 -16.24
N TYR A 301 3.42 6.54 -16.95
CA TYR A 301 3.58 7.13 -18.30
C TYR A 301 4.04 8.59 -18.28
N THR A 302 3.96 9.28 -17.15
CA THR A 302 4.43 10.66 -17.02
C THR A 302 5.94 10.73 -16.81
N ASP A 303 6.56 9.63 -16.36
CA ASP A 303 8.01 9.52 -16.09
C ASP A 303 8.86 9.33 -17.36
N GLY A 304 8.24 9.14 -18.54
CA GLY A 304 8.94 8.87 -19.81
C GLY A 304 9.80 10.03 -20.35
N ASN A 305 9.57 11.26 -19.90
CA ASN A 305 10.39 12.42 -20.19
C ASN A 305 11.09 12.90 -18.90
N LYS A 306 12.34 12.50 -18.71
CA LYS A 306 13.24 12.75 -17.56
C LYS A 306 13.36 14.21 -17.06
N LYS A 307 12.56 15.15 -17.53
CA LYS A 307 12.60 16.59 -17.18
C LYS A 307 11.27 17.19 -16.70
N GLY A 308 10.16 16.43 -16.72
CA GLY A 308 8.83 17.05 -16.53
C GLY A 308 8.43 17.29 -15.08
N LEU A 309 8.63 16.35 -14.17
CA LEU A 309 8.18 16.49 -12.77
C LEU A 309 9.28 16.21 -11.73
N GLY A 310 10.42 15.61 -12.11
CA GLY A 310 11.52 15.34 -11.17
C GLY A 310 11.15 14.41 -10.00
N ILE A 311 9.94 13.82 -10.03
CA ILE A 311 9.35 13.09 -8.90
C ILE A 311 9.45 11.61 -9.16
N VAL A 312 10.09 10.88 -8.27
CA VAL A 312 10.16 9.42 -8.29
C VAL A 312 9.12 8.89 -7.29
N LEU A 313 8.05 8.28 -7.83
CA LEU A 313 7.00 7.69 -6.99
C LEU A 313 7.53 6.48 -6.24
N THR A 314 7.23 6.41 -4.94
CA THR A 314 7.56 5.25 -4.12
C THR A 314 6.70 4.05 -4.55
N PRO A 315 7.31 2.89 -4.86
CA PRO A 315 6.55 1.69 -5.21
C PRO A 315 5.61 1.24 -4.08
N ASN A 316 4.38 0.80 -4.40
CA ASN A 316 3.38 0.42 -3.39
C ASN A 316 3.87 -0.66 -2.41
N HIS A 317 4.63 -1.66 -2.89
CA HIS A 317 5.17 -2.69 -2.01
C HIS A 317 6.14 -2.13 -0.95
N ILE A 318 6.75 -0.96 -1.19
CA ILE A 318 7.60 -0.27 -0.23
C ILE A 318 6.75 0.56 0.74
N THR A 319 5.69 1.22 0.26
CA THR A 319 4.79 1.96 1.17
C THR A 319 4.09 1.02 2.14
N ASP A 320 3.73 -0.19 1.69
CA ASP A 320 3.18 -1.25 2.54
C ASP A 320 4.23 -1.81 3.51
N LEU A 321 5.48 -2.00 3.06
CA LEU A 321 6.59 -2.41 3.92
C LEU A 321 6.80 -1.44 5.08
N PHE A 322 6.71 -0.12 4.84
CA PHE A 322 6.81 0.88 5.90
C PHE A 322 5.73 0.70 6.98
N CYS A 323 4.49 0.44 6.55
CA CYS A 323 3.39 0.18 7.48
C CYS A 323 3.65 -1.04 8.36
N GLU A 324 4.24 -2.09 7.79
CA GLU A 324 4.59 -3.29 8.55
C GLU A 324 5.80 -3.06 9.45
N LEU A 325 6.89 -2.44 8.97
CA LEU A 325 8.07 -2.13 9.79
C LEU A 325 7.70 -1.29 11.01
N ALA A 326 6.86 -0.27 10.84
CA ALA A 326 6.38 0.58 11.92
C ALA A 326 5.32 -0.09 12.80
N ASN A 327 4.77 -1.25 12.39
CA ASN A 327 3.69 -1.94 13.10
C ASN A 327 2.52 -1.02 13.45
N ILE A 328 2.10 -0.17 12.49
CA ILE A 328 1.08 0.86 12.73
C ILE A 328 -0.21 0.28 13.31
N GLY A 329 -0.80 0.96 14.27
CA GLY A 329 -2.05 0.60 14.93
C GLY A 329 -3.19 1.57 14.61
N VAL A 330 -4.42 1.24 15.00
CA VAL A 330 -5.62 2.07 14.75
C VAL A 330 -5.62 3.42 15.48
N ASN A 331 -4.71 3.61 16.45
CA ASN A 331 -4.59 4.84 17.21
C ASN A 331 -3.42 5.73 16.77
N ASP A 332 -2.58 5.26 15.87
CA ASP A 332 -1.44 6.03 15.38
C ASP A 332 -1.88 7.23 14.53
N ARG A 333 -1.05 8.26 14.53
CA ARG A 333 -1.20 9.45 13.71
C ARG A 333 0.00 9.52 12.77
N ILE A 334 -0.29 9.33 11.50
CA ILE A 334 0.73 9.16 10.45
C ILE A 334 0.96 10.49 9.75
N ILE A 335 2.22 10.89 9.64
CA ILE A 335 2.61 12.04 8.83
C ILE A 335 3.54 11.64 7.70
N ASP A 336 3.31 12.24 6.52
CA ASP A 336 4.26 12.27 5.41
C ASP A 336 4.57 13.74 5.06
N PRO A 337 5.74 14.26 5.44
CA PRO A 337 6.08 15.66 5.20
C PRO A 337 6.52 15.98 3.77
N CYS A 338 6.57 14.97 2.87
CA CYS A 338 6.85 15.11 1.44
C CYS A 338 5.89 14.19 0.67
N CYS A 339 4.57 14.38 0.87
CA CYS A 339 3.61 13.31 0.56
C CYS A 339 3.37 13.04 -0.92
N GLY A 340 3.84 13.89 -1.84
CA GLY A 340 3.65 13.68 -3.27
C GLY A 340 2.19 13.46 -3.63
N THR A 341 1.86 12.29 -4.17
CA THR A 341 0.47 11.86 -4.49
C THR A 341 -0.26 11.18 -3.32
N GLY A 342 0.33 11.13 -2.13
CA GLY A 342 -0.25 10.53 -0.93
C GLY A 342 -0.04 9.02 -0.78
N GLY A 343 0.93 8.43 -1.48
CA GLY A 343 1.16 6.98 -1.50
C GLY A 343 1.33 6.36 -0.11
N PHE A 344 2.19 6.91 0.75
CA PHE A 344 2.37 6.43 2.12
C PHE A 344 1.10 6.59 2.97
N LEU A 345 0.39 7.71 2.82
CA LEU A 345 -0.85 7.95 3.56
C LEU A 345 -1.95 6.97 3.17
N ILE A 346 -2.04 6.61 1.91
CA ILE A 346 -3.01 5.62 1.39
C ILE A 346 -2.68 4.23 1.93
N SER A 347 -1.42 3.80 1.87
CA SER A 347 -1.01 2.51 2.45
C SER A 347 -1.25 2.47 3.96
N ALA A 348 -0.95 3.55 4.67
CA ALA A 348 -1.26 3.68 6.10
C ALA A 348 -2.76 3.59 6.37
N MET A 349 -3.59 4.33 5.63
CA MET A 349 -5.04 4.28 5.74
C MET A 349 -5.58 2.86 5.55
N ASN A 350 -5.17 2.18 4.48
CA ASN A 350 -5.59 0.81 4.19
C ASN A 350 -5.16 -0.15 5.30
N SER A 351 -3.91 -0.05 5.77
CA SER A 351 -3.38 -0.88 6.85
C SER A 351 -4.11 -0.64 8.18
N MET A 352 -4.44 0.61 8.53
CA MET A 352 -5.18 0.93 9.74
C MET A 352 -6.65 0.46 9.65
N LEU A 353 -7.33 0.70 8.52
CA LEU A 353 -8.70 0.27 8.29
C LEU A 353 -8.84 -1.25 8.30
N SER A 354 -7.84 -1.99 7.82
CA SER A 354 -7.85 -3.47 7.90
C SER A 354 -7.80 -4.03 9.32
N LYS A 355 -7.50 -3.19 10.33
CA LYS A 355 -7.36 -3.58 11.73
C LYS A 355 -8.58 -3.27 12.58
N THR A 356 -9.64 -2.68 12.00
CA THR A 356 -10.86 -2.31 12.74
C THR A 356 -12.10 -2.39 11.86
N ASP A 357 -13.20 -2.84 12.45
CA ASP A 357 -14.55 -2.80 11.85
C ASP A 357 -15.43 -1.74 12.52
N ASP A 358 -14.92 -1.05 13.55
CA ASP A 358 -15.65 0.01 14.23
C ASP A 358 -15.79 1.23 13.31
N PRO A 359 -17.03 1.61 12.91
CA PRO A 359 -17.26 2.74 12.01
C PRO A 359 -16.76 4.08 12.59
N GLN A 360 -16.74 4.24 13.92
CA GLN A 360 -16.25 5.46 14.55
C GLN A 360 -14.73 5.54 14.46
N ILE A 361 -14.03 4.42 14.68
CA ILE A 361 -12.57 4.34 14.51
C ILE A 361 -12.22 4.53 13.04
N GLN A 362 -12.91 3.88 12.12
CA GLN A 362 -12.70 4.06 10.67
C GLN A 362 -12.87 5.51 10.24
N ARG A 363 -13.92 6.20 10.74
CA ARG A 363 -14.14 7.63 10.49
C ARG A 363 -12.99 8.47 11.04
N ARG A 364 -12.53 8.20 12.26
CA ARG A 364 -11.40 8.90 12.87
C ARG A 364 -10.11 8.71 12.09
N ILE A 365 -9.81 7.47 11.63
CA ILE A 365 -8.64 7.18 10.80
C ILE A 365 -8.67 8.07 9.54
N ARG A 366 -9.77 8.04 8.79
CA ARG A 366 -9.89 8.83 7.55
C ARG A 366 -9.85 10.34 7.79
N ARG A 367 -10.44 10.82 8.89
CA ARG A 367 -10.63 12.24 9.14
C ARG A 367 -9.46 12.93 9.83
N ASP A 368 -8.81 12.26 10.80
CA ASP A 368 -7.98 12.95 11.78
C ASP A 368 -6.56 12.40 11.90
N GLN A 369 -6.27 11.19 11.39
CA GLN A 369 -5.03 10.48 11.69
C GLN A 369 -4.01 10.44 10.54
N LEU A 370 -4.36 10.97 9.37
CA LEU A 370 -3.48 10.98 8.19
C LEU A 370 -3.12 12.42 7.86
N ILE A 371 -1.85 12.76 7.92
CA ILE A 371 -1.33 14.13 7.77
C ILE A 371 -0.31 14.15 6.64
N GLY A 372 -0.42 15.11 5.71
CA GLY A 372 0.55 15.26 4.63
C GLY A 372 0.95 16.72 4.42
N ILE A 373 2.20 16.93 4.03
CA ILE A 373 2.70 18.22 3.58
C ILE A 373 3.27 18.02 2.17
N GLU A 374 2.89 18.92 1.25
CA GLU A 374 3.37 18.89 -0.14
C GLU A 374 3.55 20.31 -0.66
N SER A 375 4.75 20.63 -1.10
CA SER A 375 5.11 21.99 -1.56
C SER A 375 4.61 22.27 -2.97
N GLU A 376 4.59 21.27 -3.84
CA GLU A 376 4.19 21.41 -5.23
C GLU A 376 2.66 21.36 -5.35
N SER A 377 2.05 22.44 -5.81
CA SER A 377 0.59 22.64 -5.83
C SER A 377 -0.17 21.59 -6.66
N LYS A 378 0.41 21.14 -7.79
CA LYS A 378 -0.22 20.09 -8.62
C LYS A 378 -0.21 18.76 -7.89
N MET A 379 0.92 18.38 -7.27
CA MET A 379 1.03 17.13 -6.50
C MET A 379 0.11 17.15 -5.28
N PHE A 380 0.05 18.27 -4.57
CA PHE A 380 -0.94 18.48 -3.50
C PHE A 380 -2.37 18.24 -3.98
N THR A 381 -2.74 18.77 -5.16
CA THR A 381 -4.08 18.57 -5.74
C THR A 381 -4.35 17.10 -6.05
N LEU A 382 -3.35 16.39 -6.60
CA LEU A 382 -3.46 14.94 -6.86
C LEU A 382 -3.62 14.15 -5.55
N ALA A 383 -2.82 14.44 -4.54
CA ALA A 383 -2.92 13.82 -3.22
C ALA A 383 -4.30 14.04 -2.61
N ALA A 384 -4.77 15.30 -2.60
CA ALA A 384 -6.08 15.64 -2.05
C ALA A 384 -7.23 14.94 -2.79
N ALA A 385 -7.23 14.95 -4.13
CA ALA A 385 -8.22 14.24 -4.92
C ALA A 385 -8.19 12.73 -4.66
N ASN A 386 -7.01 12.15 -4.59
CA ASN A 386 -6.79 10.74 -4.33
C ASN A 386 -7.33 10.29 -2.96
N MET A 387 -7.09 11.09 -1.92
CA MET A 387 -7.63 10.87 -0.57
C MET A 387 -9.15 11.04 -0.53
N ILE A 388 -9.71 12.10 -1.16
CA ILE A 388 -11.15 12.37 -1.19
C ILE A 388 -11.93 11.24 -1.87
N ILE A 389 -11.44 10.73 -3.01
CA ILE A 389 -12.07 9.60 -3.72
C ILE A 389 -12.13 8.35 -2.84
N ARG A 390 -11.19 8.17 -1.91
CA ARG A 390 -11.16 7.05 -0.95
C ARG A 390 -11.95 7.32 0.34
N GLY A 391 -12.70 8.40 0.38
CA GLY A 391 -13.57 8.74 1.51
C GLY A 391 -12.89 9.46 2.67
N ASP A 392 -11.65 9.95 2.48
CA ASP A 392 -11.05 10.93 3.38
C ASP A 392 -11.63 12.31 3.09
N GLY A 393 -12.72 12.62 3.78
CA GLY A 393 -13.48 13.85 3.54
C GLY A 393 -12.76 15.13 3.99
N LYS A 394 -11.81 15.08 4.92
CA LYS A 394 -11.18 16.29 5.49
C LYS A 394 -9.75 16.48 5.02
N SER A 395 -9.06 15.42 4.77
CA SER A 395 -7.62 15.25 4.54
C SER A 395 -6.76 16.38 5.15
N ASN A 396 -5.99 16.08 6.18
CA ASN A 396 -5.07 17.04 6.81
C ASN A 396 -3.82 17.22 5.93
N LEU A 397 -4.05 17.63 4.68
CA LEU A 397 -2.99 17.93 3.72
C LEU A 397 -2.75 19.43 3.69
N TYR A 398 -1.50 19.82 3.68
CA TYR A 398 -1.02 21.20 3.66
C TYR A 398 -0.19 21.44 2.40
N ASN A 399 -0.54 22.47 1.61
CA ASN A 399 0.27 22.89 0.48
C ASN A 399 1.31 23.90 0.98
N ALA A 400 2.46 23.41 1.39
CA ALA A 400 3.55 24.21 1.95
C ALA A 400 4.87 23.46 1.91
N SER A 401 5.97 24.15 2.16
CA SER A 401 7.25 23.49 2.48
C SER A 401 7.16 22.83 3.87
N CYS A 402 7.72 21.63 4.03
CA CYS A 402 7.82 21.01 5.34
C CYS A 402 8.74 21.77 6.31
N PHE A 403 9.59 22.67 5.79
CA PHE A 403 10.44 23.58 6.58
C PHE A 403 9.74 24.88 6.98
N ASP A 404 8.49 25.11 6.53
CA ASP A 404 7.71 26.27 6.95
C ASP A 404 7.41 26.19 8.45
N LYS A 405 7.82 27.22 9.19
CA LYS A 405 7.74 27.25 10.66
C LYS A 405 6.31 27.27 11.19
N GLU A 406 5.39 27.95 10.48
CA GLU A 406 3.98 28.01 10.89
C GLU A 406 3.32 26.65 10.70
N ILE A 407 3.53 26.03 9.55
CA ILE A 407 3.02 24.68 9.24
C ILE A 407 3.63 23.66 10.19
N PHE A 408 4.95 23.70 10.42
CA PHE A 408 5.63 22.83 11.37
C PHE A 408 4.99 22.92 12.77
N THR A 409 4.85 24.14 13.30
CA THR A 409 4.27 24.39 14.62
C THR A 409 2.81 23.94 14.69
N LYS A 410 2.02 24.26 13.66
CA LYS A 410 0.62 23.86 13.55
C LYS A 410 0.48 22.33 13.54
N VAL A 411 1.23 21.65 12.68
CA VAL A 411 1.17 20.19 12.56
C VAL A 411 1.56 19.53 13.89
N LYS A 412 2.68 19.95 14.47
CA LYS A 412 3.17 19.38 15.74
C LYS A 412 2.19 19.59 16.89
N SER A 413 1.62 20.78 17.05
CA SER A 413 0.71 21.08 18.16
C SER A 413 -0.68 20.49 17.99
N THR A 414 -1.21 20.49 16.76
CA THR A 414 -2.60 20.06 16.48
C THR A 414 -2.71 18.57 16.28
N HIS A 415 -1.80 17.97 15.49
CA HIS A 415 -1.92 16.58 15.06
C HIS A 415 -1.09 15.61 15.91
N LYS A 416 0.01 16.07 16.52
CA LYS A 416 0.87 15.25 17.39
C LYS A 416 1.22 13.89 16.75
N PRO A 417 1.91 13.85 15.60
CA PRO A 417 2.17 12.63 14.87
C PRO A 417 2.97 11.63 15.72
N THR A 418 2.60 10.34 15.62
CA THR A 418 3.29 9.24 16.31
C THR A 418 4.22 8.47 15.38
N ILE A 419 3.92 8.47 14.08
CA ILE A 419 4.72 7.79 13.05
C ILE A 419 4.88 8.72 11.85
N ALA A 420 6.08 8.75 11.29
CA ALA A 420 6.38 9.46 10.05
C ALA A 420 6.93 8.53 8.98
N PHE A 421 6.42 8.69 7.77
CA PHE A 421 6.95 8.07 6.56
C PHE A 421 7.39 9.14 5.60
N MET A 422 8.47 8.91 4.85
CA MET A 422 8.97 9.91 3.92
C MET A 422 9.81 9.30 2.80
N ASN A 423 9.61 9.82 1.60
CA ASN A 423 10.54 9.75 0.48
C ASN A 423 10.85 11.20 0.07
N PRO A 424 11.92 11.83 0.60
CA PRO A 424 12.24 13.21 0.31
C PRO A 424 12.71 13.39 -1.14
N PRO A 425 12.72 14.61 -1.69
CA PRO A 425 13.33 14.87 -2.99
C PRO A 425 14.83 14.56 -2.96
N TYR A 426 15.36 13.89 -4.00
CA TYR A 426 16.78 13.48 -4.13
C TYR A 426 17.62 14.47 -4.93
N SER A 427 17.26 15.69 -5.00
CA SER A 427 18.07 16.71 -5.66
C SER A 427 18.33 17.84 -4.67
N GLN A 428 19.54 18.36 -4.69
CA GLN A 428 19.84 19.61 -4.03
C GLN A 428 19.00 20.69 -4.74
N THR A 429 17.88 21.04 -4.14
CA THR A 429 17.16 22.26 -4.53
C THR A 429 17.89 23.43 -3.88
N ASP A 430 18.06 24.52 -4.61
CA ASP A 430 18.80 25.71 -4.16
C ASP A 430 18.26 26.32 -2.84
N ASP A 431 17.02 25.95 -2.44
CA ASP A 431 16.33 26.41 -1.23
C ASP A 431 16.02 25.30 -0.20
N GLY A 432 16.30 24.03 -0.47
CA GLY A 432 15.99 22.91 0.41
C GLY A 432 17.24 22.22 0.91
N GLY A 433 17.31 21.89 2.19
CA GLY A 433 18.39 21.13 2.78
C GLY A 433 18.65 19.79 2.07
N SER A 434 19.68 19.04 2.48
CA SER A 434 19.91 17.69 2.00
C SER A 434 18.86 16.73 2.55
N GLU A 435 18.83 15.51 2.03
CA GLU A 435 17.91 14.45 2.47
C GLU A 435 17.98 14.21 3.99
N LEU A 436 19.17 14.35 4.62
CA LEU A 436 19.32 14.24 6.08
C LEU A 436 18.69 15.43 6.84
N ASP A 437 18.63 16.62 6.25
CA ASP A 437 17.90 17.76 6.84
C ASP A 437 16.39 17.49 6.83
N PHE A 438 15.86 16.89 5.77
CA PHE A 438 14.47 16.42 5.73
C PHE A 438 14.20 15.35 6.79
N VAL A 439 15.12 14.39 6.97
CA VAL A 439 15.01 13.36 8.02
C VAL A 439 14.98 14.00 9.40
N LEU A 440 15.88 14.93 9.70
CA LEU A 440 15.90 15.64 10.99
C LEU A 440 14.59 16.41 11.22
N ASN A 441 14.11 17.12 10.21
CA ASN A 441 12.86 17.88 10.28
C ASN A 441 11.66 16.96 10.52
N MET A 442 11.57 15.83 9.80
CA MET A 442 10.56 14.80 9.97
C MET A 442 10.53 14.25 11.41
N LEU A 443 11.69 13.92 11.97
CA LEU A 443 11.81 13.38 13.33
C LEU A 443 11.43 14.42 14.38
N ASN A 444 11.74 15.69 14.16
CA ASN A 444 11.36 16.78 15.06
C ASN A 444 9.83 17.04 15.11
N LEU A 445 9.07 16.63 14.08
CA LEU A 445 7.60 16.71 14.04
C LEU A 445 6.93 15.67 14.96
N LEU A 446 7.59 14.57 15.23
CA LEU A 446 7.01 13.44 15.96
C LEU A 446 6.86 13.73 17.46
N GLU A 447 5.93 13.03 18.10
CA GLU A 447 5.86 12.90 19.56
C GLU A 447 7.09 12.12 20.07
N PRO A 448 7.51 12.34 21.34
CA PRO A 448 8.58 11.54 21.94
C PRO A 448 8.30 10.03 21.89
N GLY A 449 9.28 9.25 21.44
CA GLY A 449 9.15 7.81 21.22
C GLY A 449 8.45 7.43 19.90
N GLY A 450 8.05 8.41 19.09
CA GLY A 450 7.49 8.17 17.76
C GLY A 450 8.51 7.55 16.80
N LEU A 451 8.03 6.84 15.78
CA LEU A 451 8.87 6.19 14.78
C LEU A 451 8.92 6.99 13.48
N GLY A 452 10.13 7.28 13.00
CA GLY A 452 10.36 7.89 11.70
C GLY A 452 11.05 6.92 10.74
N LEU A 453 10.45 6.69 9.57
CA LEU A 453 11.01 5.87 8.51
C LEU A 453 11.17 6.73 7.26
N ALA A 454 12.37 6.77 6.70
CA ALA A 454 12.63 7.46 5.44
C ALA A 454 13.39 6.58 4.47
N ILE A 455 13.08 6.70 3.17
CA ILE A 455 13.87 6.10 2.11
C ILE A 455 14.70 7.20 1.45
N ILE A 456 16.03 7.06 1.51
CA ILE A 456 16.99 8.10 1.08
C ILE A 456 18.10 7.46 0.24
N PRO A 457 18.83 8.24 -0.58
CA PRO A 457 20.01 7.74 -1.27
C PRO A 457 21.03 7.12 -0.32
N ILE A 458 21.63 6.00 -0.71
CA ILE A 458 22.55 5.26 0.17
C ILE A 458 23.81 6.07 0.53
N ASN A 459 24.22 7.01 -0.33
CA ASN A 459 25.35 7.90 -0.03
C ASN A 459 25.11 8.77 1.22
N CYS A 460 23.88 9.14 1.55
CA CYS A 460 23.55 9.87 2.79
C CYS A 460 23.94 9.10 4.06
N VAL A 461 23.92 7.77 3.99
CA VAL A 461 24.21 6.88 5.13
C VAL A 461 25.62 6.31 5.11
N CYS A 462 26.29 6.26 3.93
CA CYS A 462 27.62 5.66 3.77
C CYS A 462 28.74 6.72 3.60
N SER A 463 28.42 7.96 3.19
CA SER A 463 29.42 8.98 2.94
C SER A 463 30.12 9.41 4.25
N LEU A 464 31.44 9.50 4.19
CA LEU A 464 32.29 9.99 5.30
C LEU A 464 32.70 11.46 5.12
N LEU A 465 32.06 12.18 4.18
CA LEU A 465 32.27 13.62 4.01
C LEU A 465 31.77 14.37 5.25
N ASP A 466 32.54 15.34 5.72
CA ASP A 466 32.26 16.09 6.95
C ASP A 466 30.83 16.62 7.02
N LYS A 467 30.31 17.19 5.92
CA LYS A 467 28.93 17.69 5.84
C LYS A 467 27.85 16.65 6.13
N GLU A 468 28.06 15.41 5.69
CA GLU A 468 27.10 14.32 5.94
C GLU A 468 27.26 13.76 7.35
N VAL A 469 28.48 13.69 7.85
CA VAL A 469 28.80 13.31 9.23
C VAL A 469 28.17 14.28 10.22
N GLU A 470 28.35 15.60 10.04
CA GLU A 470 27.74 16.63 10.90
C GLU A 470 26.20 16.51 10.97
N LYS A 471 25.56 16.20 9.86
CA LYS A 471 24.10 16.02 9.83
C LYS A 471 23.67 14.77 10.58
N ARG A 472 24.40 13.66 10.40
CA ARG A 472 24.16 12.43 11.18
C ARG A 472 24.40 12.66 12.68
N GLU A 473 25.40 13.46 13.07
CA GLU A 473 25.63 13.87 14.46
C GLU A 473 24.40 14.62 15.03
N LYS A 474 23.91 15.63 14.31
CA LYS A 474 22.70 16.40 14.72
C LYS A 474 21.46 15.52 14.87
N ILE A 475 21.32 14.50 14.04
CA ILE A 475 20.22 13.54 14.16
C ILE A 475 20.42 12.68 15.42
N LEU A 476 21.60 12.10 15.61
CA LEU A 476 21.87 11.19 16.74
C LEU A 476 21.91 11.90 18.10
N GLU A 477 22.20 13.20 18.15
CA GLU A 477 22.08 14.00 19.37
C GLU A 477 20.65 14.00 19.96
N LYS A 478 19.63 13.84 19.12
CA LYS A 478 18.22 13.98 19.50
C LYS A 478 17.39 12.69 19.30
N HIS A 479 17.83 11.82 18.40
CA HIS A 479 17.05 10.67 17.92
C HIS A 479 17.91 9.41 17.89
N THR A 480 17.29 8.25 18.08
CA THR A 480 17.99 6.95 18.08
C THR A 480 17.84 6.24 16.75
N LEU A 481 18.94 5.87 16.10
CA LEU A 481 18.94 4.99 14.94
C LEU A 481 18.60 3.56 15.37
N LEU A 482 17.46 3.05 14.95
CA LEU A 482 17.00 1.69 15.23
C LEU A 482 17.49 0.69 14.19
N GLY A 483 17.50 1.08 12.92
CA GLY A 483 17.98 0.21 11.85
C GLY A 483 18.09 0.87 10.50
N VAL A 484 18.80 0.20 9.59
CA VAL A 484 18.97 0.59 8.19
C VAL A 484 18.82 -0.63 7.28
N MET A 485 18.11 -0.48 6.19
CA MET A 485 17.90 -1.51 5.18
C MET A 485 18.52 -1.05 3.85
N SER A 486 19.53 -1.75 3.34
CA SER A 486 20.10 -1.50 2.02
C SER A 486 19.15 -2.05 0.94
N MET A 487 18.54 -1.18 0.15
CA MET A 487 17.48 -1.54 -0.78
C MET A 487 18.00 -2.01 -2.15
N PRO A 488 17.18 -2.70 -2.98
CA PRO A 488 17.58 -3.14 -4.31
C PRO A 488 18.09 -1.99 -5.19
N THR A 489 19.16 -2.21 -5.93
CA THR A 489 19.76 -1.20 -6.82
C THR A 489 18.83 -0.75 -7.94
N THR A 490 17.85 -1.56 -8.28
CA THR A 490 16.84 -1.29 -9.33
C THR A 490 15.51 -0.83 -8.76
N LEU A 491 15.42 -0.52 -7.45
CA LEU A 491 14.14 -0.23 -6.80
C LEU A 491 13.35 0.86 -7.52
N PHE A 492 14.02 1.94 -7.90
CA PHE A 492 13.44 3.09 -8.60
C PHE A 492 13.72 3.07 -10.13
N TYR A 493 13.80 1.88 -10.73
CA TYR A 493 13.98 1.76 -12.18
C TYR A 493 12.91 2.57 -12.95
N PRO A 494 13.27 3.35 -14.00
CA PRO A 494 14.59 3.42 -14.65
C PRO A 494 15.60 4.40 -14.03
N VAL A 495 15.28 5.06 -12.90
CA VAL A 495 16.20 5.92 -12.17
C VAL A 495 17.23 5.04 -11.44
N GLY A 496 18.51 5.34 -11.63
CA GLY A 496 19.62 4.51 -11.11
C GLY A 496 20.00 4.78 -9.66
N THR A 497 19.20 5.52 -8.88
CA THR A 497 19.52 5.85 -7.49
C THR A 497 19.39 4.64 -6.59
N VAL A 498 20.51 4.26 -5.96
CA VAL A 498 20.54 3.22 -4.93
C VAL A 498 20.14 3.84 -3.59
N THR A 499 19.22 3.20 -2.88
CA THR A 499 18.62 3.76 -1.66
C THR A 499 18.78 2.87 -0.45
N ALA A 500 18.59 3.48 0.72
CA ALA A 500 18.43 2.78 1.99
C ALA A 500 17.18 3.29 2.71
N ILE A 501 16.52 2.41 3.46
CA ILE A 501 15.48 2.81 4.42
C ILE A 501 16.17 2.99 5.77
N VAL A 502 16.00 4.17 6.38
CA VAL A 502 16.47 4.49 7.73
C VAL A 502 15.30 4.54 8.69
N ILE A 503 15.47 3.96 9.88
CA ILE A 503 14.43 3.82 10.89
C ILE A 503 14.93 4.41 12.20
N PHE A 504 14.20 5.39 12.73
CA PHE A 504 14.56 6.11 13.95
C PHE A 504 13.45 6.12 14.99
N GLU A 505 13.85 6.15 16.26
CA GLU A 505 13.00 6.54 17.39
C GLU A 505 13.24 8.04 17.68
N ALA A 506 12.17 8.83 17.68
CA ALA A 506 12.23 10.27 17.84
C ALA A 506 12.40 10.70 19.30
N HIS A 507 13.15 11.79 19.51
CA HIS A 507 13.35 12.45 20.79
C HIS A 507 13.96 11.56 21.90
N ARG A 508 14.75 10.58 21.49
CA ARG A 508 15.61 9.80 22.36
C ARG A 508 17.03 9.87 21.81
N PRO A 509 17.96 10.53 22.48
CA PRO A 509 19.35 10.62 22.01
C PRO A 509 19.95 9.23 21.78
N HIS A 510 20.70 9.09 20.71
CA HIS A 510 21.37 7.82 20.40
C HIS A 510 22.51 7.58 21.38
N ASN A 511 22.52 6.40 21.97
CA ASN A 511 23.63 5.96 22.81
C ASN A 511 24.54 5.05 21.96
N SER A 512 25.83 5.33 21.92
CA SER A 512 26.84 4.57 21.18
C SER A 512 26.96 3.09 21.61
N GLN A 513 26.34 2.70 22.73
CA GLN A 513 26.24 1.32 23.16
C GLN A 513 25.00 0.58 22.60
N ILE A 514 24.02 1.32 22.09
CA ILE A 514 22.81 0.74 21.46
C ILE A 514 23.24 0.22 20.10
N LYS A 515 23.07 -1.07 19.89
CA LYS A 515 23.27 -1.66 18.57
C LYS A 515 22.09 -1.30 17.67
N SER A 516 22.32 -0.79 16.48
CA SER A 516 21.32 -0.65 15.41
C SER A 516 21.30 -1.93 14.57
N TRP A 517 20.15 -2.23 13.96
CA TRP A 517 20.01 -3.37 13.05
C TRP A 517 20.34 -2.95 11.62
N PHE A 518 21.14 -3.73 10.91
CA PHE A 518 21.50 -3.48 9.51
C PHE A 518 21.11 -4.69 8.68
N GLY A 519 20.28 -4.48 7.64
CA GLY A 519 19.79 -5.53 6.75
C GLY A 519 20.20 -5.34 5.30
N TYR A 520 20.70 -6.41 4.68
CA TYR A 520 21.05 -6.47 3.26
C TYR A 520 19.83 -6.86 2.44
N CYS A 521 18.93 -5.89 2.20
CA CYS A 521 17.63 -6.08 1.54
C CYS A 521 17.71 -5.83 0.02
N ARG A 522 18.77 -6.30 -0.63
CA ARG A 522 19.04 -6.07 -2.06
C ARG A 522 18.19 -6.90 -3.02
N ASP A 523 17.55 -7.96 -2.53
CA ASP A 523 16.70 -8.84 -3.33
C ASP A 523 15.28 -8.86 -2.78
N ASP A 524 14.40 -8.11 -3.40
CA ASP A 524 12.96 -8.05 -3.10
C ASP A 524 12.11 -9.00 -3.97
N GLY A 525 12.75 -9.84 -4.79
CA GLY A 525 12.06 -10.77 -5.69
C GLY A 525 11.57 -10.15 -6.99
N PHE A 526 11.59 -8.82 -7.13
CA PHE A 526 11.17 -8.13 -8.35
C PHE A 526 12.24 -8.19 -9.44
N VAL A 527 11.81 -8.40 -10.67
CA VAL A 527 12.68 -8.40 -11.85
C VAL A 527 12.30 -7.26 -12.79
N VAL A 528 13.32 -6.67 -13.44
CA VAL A 528 13.11 -5.64 -14.46
C VAL A 528 12.55 -6.26 -15.72
N SER A 529 11.43 -5.75 -16.20
CA SER A 529 10.79 -6.15 -17.46
C SER A 529 10.79 -4.99 -18.46
N ARG A 530 11.13 -5.28 -19.70
CA ARG A 530 11.32 -4.28 -20.78
C ARG A 530 10.10 -3.36 -20.98
N ASN A 531 8.88 -3.88 -20.79
CA ASN A 531 7.62 -3.19 -21.10
C ASN A 531 6.76 -2.89 -19.86
N SER A 532 7.15 -3.35 -18.67
CA SER A 532 6.30 -3.31 -17.46
C SER A 532 7.02 -2.78 -16.22
N GLY A 533 8.24 -2.24 -16.40
CA GLY A 533 9.06 -1.80 -15.27
C GLY A 533 9.47 -2.99 -14.38
N ARG A 534 9.41 -2.85 -13.07
CA ARG A 534 9.70 -3.93 -12.11
C ARG A 534 8.43 -4.70 -11.77
N ILE A 535 8.49 -6.01 -11.84
CA ILE A 535 7.37 -6.92 -11.55
C ILE A 535 7.83 -8.09 -10.67
N ASP A 536 7.01 -8.49 -9.71
CA ASP A 536 7.20 -9.73 -8.94
C ASP A 536 6.68 -10.94 -9.74
N ARG A 537 7.48 -11.35 -10.74
CA ARG A 537 7.11 -12.44 -11.65
C ARG A 537 6.93 -13.78 -10.94
N ASN A 538 7.76 -14.02 -9.92
CA ASN A 538 7.84 -15.31 -9.23
C ASN A 538 7.07 -15.32 -7.91
N LYS A 539 6.31 -14.25 -7.61
CA LYS A 539 5.54 -14.07 -6.36
C LYS A 539 6.40 -14.30 -5.10
N LYS A 540 7.64 -13.76 -5.10
CA LYS A 540 8.59 -13.90 -4.00
C LYS A 540 8.55 -12.77 -3.00
N TRP A 541 7.85 -11.69 -3.30
CA TRP A 541 7.83 -10.50 -2.46
C TRP A 541 7.37 -10.80 -1.03
N GLU A 542 6.27 -11.53 -0.87
CA GLU A 542 5.73 -11.81 0.47
C GLU A 542 6.71 -12.59 1.37
N GLU A 543 7.40 -13.57 0.82
CA GLU A 543 8.45 -14.31 1.53
C GLU A 543 9.60 -13.39 1.95
N LYS A 544 10.08 -12.55 1.02
CA LYS A 544 11.15 -11.59 1.28
C LYS A 544 10.74 -10.54 2.30
N LYS A 545 9.56 -9.97 2.14
CA LYS A 545 8.99 -8.99 3.07
C LYS A 545 8.89 -9.57 4.49
N ALA A 546 8.35 -10.78 4.63
CA ALA A 546 8.24 -11.45 5.92
C ALA A 546 9.61 -11.65 6.59
N LEU A 547 10.62 -12.08 5.83
CA LEU A 547 11.99 -12.19 6.32
C LEU A 547 12.51 -10.84 6.82
N TRP A 548 12.37 -9.79 6.02
CA TRP A 548 12.87 -8.44 6.36
C TRP A 548 12.20 -7.88 7.61
N VAL A 549 10.88 -7.92 7.66
CA VAL A 549 10.10 -7.40 8.79
C VAL A 549 10.36 -8.18 10.07
N ASN A 550 10.35 -9.52 10.03
CA ASN A 550 10.57 -10.35 11.20
C ASN A 550 12.00 -10.19 11.74
N SER A 551 13.00 -10.20 10.87
CA SER A 551 14.39 -10.04 11.24
C SER A 551 14.66 -8.66 11.87
N PHE A 552 14.09 -7.58 11.33
CA PHE A 552 14.18 -6.26 11.94
C PHE A 552 13.46 -6.20 13.31
N ARG A 553 12.22 -6.66 13.38
CA ARG A 553 11.42 -6.61 14.62
C ARG A 553 12.00 -7.42 15.76
N ASN A 554 12.51 -8.62 15.44
CA ASN A 554 13.13 -9.52 16.42
C ASN A 554 14.60 -9.19 16.67
N ARG A 555 15.16 -8.22 15.92
CA ARG A 555 16.58 -7.85 15.97
C ARG A 555 17.50 -9.05 15.74
N GLU A 556 17.19 -9.84 14.71
CA GLU A 556 17.91 -11.08 14.40
C GLU A 556 19.21 -10.80 13.63
N GLU A 557 20.29 -11.50 14.01
CA GLU A 557 21.51 -11.56 13.25
C GLU A 557 21.49 -12.82 12.38
N ILE A 558 21.40 -12.62 11.05
CA ILE A 558 21.34 -13.71 10.07
C ILE A 558 22.57 -13.60 9.17
N LYS A 559 23.38 -14.65 9.12
CA LYS A 559 24.61 -14.70 8.33
C LYS A 559 24.35 -14.34 6.86
N GLY A 560 25.09 -13.35 6.35
CA GLY A 560 24.93 -12.88 4.98
C GLY A 560 23.71 -11.99 4.71
N PHE A 561 22.88 -11.73 5.72
CA PHE A 561 21.68 -10.91 5.56
C PHE A 561 21.56 -9.76 6.57
N SER A 562 21.71 -10.01 7.88
CA SER A 562 21.52 -8.96 8.88
C SER A 562 22.52 -9.05 10.02
N ILE A 563 22.83 -7.88 10.61
CA ILE A 563 23.78 -7.75 11.72
C ILE A 563 23.36 -6.63 12.68
N LEU A 564 23.71 -6.79 13.95
CA LEU A 564 23.54 -5.78 15.00
C LEU A 564 24.88 -5.10 15.27
N LYS A 565 24.97 -3.78 15.03
CA LYS A 565 26.20 -3.01 15.23
C LYS A 565 25.92 -1.74 16.01
N ALA A 566 26.75 -1.44 17.01
CA ALA A 566 26.81 -0.14 17.61
C ALA A 566 27.56 0.82 16.65
N VAL A 567 26.95 1.96 16.35
CA VAL A 567 27.49 2.93 15.39
C VAL A 567 27.41 4.36 15.93
N THR A 568 28.26 5.20 15.41
CA THR A 568 28.29 6.65 15.59
C THR A 568 27.97 7.36 14.27
N ALA A 569 27.94 8.67 14.24
CA ALA A 569 27.77 9.43 13.00
C ALA A 569 28.94 9.27 12.02
N LYS A 570 30.13 8.88 12.51
CA LYS A 570 31.35 8.70 11.72
C LYS A 570 31.46 7.30 11.11
N ASP A 571 30.54 6.43 11.45
CA ASP A 571 30.49 5.09 10.89
C ASP A 571 29.58 5.04 9.65
N GLU A 572 29.78 4.06 8.78
CA GLU A 572 28.86 3.78 7.68
C GLU A 572 27.59 3.11 8.21
N TRP A 573 26.42 3.63 7.82
CA TRP A 573 25.13 3.06 8.25
C TRP A 573 24.56 2.17 7.15
N CYS A 574 25.28 1.10 6.81
CA CYS A 574 24.80 0.12 5.84
C CYS A 574 25.26 -1.29 6.21
N ALA A 575 24.49 -2.29 5.77
CA ALA A 575 24.79 -3.68 6.06
C ALA A 575 26.11 -4.13 5.43
N GLU A 576 26.42 -3.62 4.25
CA GLU A 576 27.61 -3.96 3.46
C GLU A 576 28.93 -3.70 4.18
N ALA A 577 28.97 -2.68 5.05
CA ALA A 577 30.15 -2.34 5.82
C ALA A 577 30.51 -3.40 6.90
N TYR A 578 29.55 -4.21 7.32
CA TYR A 578 29.69 -5.07 8.50
C TYR A 578 29.44 -6.56 8.24
N LEU A 579 28.69 -6.89 7.19
CA LEU A 579 28.37 -8.28 6.87
C LEU A 579 29.62 -9.01 6.36
N GLN A 580 29.86 -10.16 6.96
CA GLN A 580 30.85 -11.08 6.42
C GLN A 580 30.27 -11.81 5.21
N PRO A 581 31.00 -11.89 4.07
CA PRO A 581 30.54 -12.65 2.93
C PRO A 581 30.24 -14.11 3.30
N ASP A 582 29.08 -14.60 2.94
CA ASP A 582 28.75 -16.01 3.09
C ASP A 582 29.05 -16.79 1.82
N TYR A 583 30.19 -17.44 1.80
CA TYR A 583 30.62 -18.26 0.67
C TYR A 583 30.02 -19.68 0.67
N SER A 584 29.25 -20.07 1.72
CA SER A 584 28.67 -21.42 1.83
C SER A 584 27.65 -21.74 0.72
N GLN A 585 27.08 -20.73 0.11
CA GLN A 585 26.11 -20.84 -0.97
C GLN A 585 26.72 -20.81 -2.38
N ILE A 586 28.04 -20.60 -2.47
CA ILE A 586 28.75 -20.57 -3.73
C ILE A 586 29.18 -22.01 -4.08
N ASN A 587 28.56 -22.57 -5.11
CA ASN A 587 29.02 -23.78 -5.74
C ASN A 587 29.84 -23.46 -7.02
N GLU A 588 30.55 -24.43 -7.52
CA GLU A 588 31.45 -24.30 -8.69
C GLU A 588 30.72 -23.63 -9.89
N LYS A 589 29.49 -24.05 -10.19
CA LYS A 589 28.68 -23.47 -11.29
C LYS A 589 28.34 -21.99 -11.08
N LYS A 590 28.00 -21.60 -9.86
CA LYS A 590 27.71 -20.19 -9.54
C LYS A 590 28.95 -19.32 -9.60
N PHE A 591 30.09 -19.87 -9.13
CA PHE A 591 31.37 -19.19 -9.21
C PHE A 591 31.79 -19.00 -10.66
N GLN A 592 31.75 -20.06 -11.47
CA GLN A 592 32.08 -20.00 -12.88
C GLN A 592 31.21 -18.97 -13.63
N ARG A 593 29.92 -18.97 -13.39
CA ARG A 593 29.02 -18.00 -13.97
C ARG A 593 29.34 -16.56 -13.57
N ALA A 594 29.64 -16.31 -12.30
CA ALA A 594 30.05 -14.99 -11.82
C ALA A 594 31.34 -14.51 -12.47
N VAL A 595 32.31 -15.42 -12.69
CA VAL A 595 33.54 -15.13 -13.41
C VAL A 595 33.25 -14.80 -14.88
N GLU A 596 32.40 -15.57 -15.55
CA GLU A 596 31.99 -15.32 -16.94
C GLU A 596 31.29 -13.96 -17.07
N GLU A 597 30.35 -13.65 -16.17
CA GLU A 597 29.64 -12.35 -16.12
C GLU A 597 30.62 -11.19 -15.88
N TYR A 598 31.62 -11.36 -15.03
CA TYR A 598 32.67 -10.37 -14.79
C TYR A 598 33.55 -10.13 -16.01
N PHE A 599 33.95 -11.19 -16.74
CA PHE A 599 34.72 -11.05 -17.97
C PHE A 599 33.91 -10.35 -19.07
N VAL A 600 32.61 -10.67 -19.21
CA VAL A 600 31.70 -9.96 -20.14
C VAL A 600 31.60 -8.51 -19.75
N TYR A 601 31.41 -8.20 -18.48
CA TYR A 601 31.38 -6.82 -17.97
C TYR A 601 32.68 -6.07 -18.31
N LYS A 602 33.85 -6.66 -17.99
CA LYS A 602 35.14 -6.05 -18.33
C LYS A 602 35.31 -5.84 -19.84
N ALA A 603 34.95 -6.81 -20.65
CA ALA A 603 35.05 -6.69 -22.11
C ALA A 603 34.16 -5.57 -22.70
N LEU A 604 33.00 -5.34 -22.11
CA LEU A 604 32.04 -4.33 -22.58
C LEU A 604 32.35 -2.91 -22.06
N TYR A 605 33.03 -2.78 -20.93
CA TYR A 605 33.21 -1.50 -20.22
C TYR A 605 34.67 -1.11 -19.95
N SER A 606 35.69 -1.95 -20.29
CA SER A 606 37.10 -1.64 -20.09
C SER A 606 37.57 -0.37 -20.81
N SER A 607 37.00 -0.07 -21.96
CA SER A 607 37.31 1.17 -22.72
C SER A 607 36.83 2.47 -22.05
N ARG A 608 35.94 2.40 -21.07
CA ARG A 608 35.48 3.57 -20.31
C ARG A 608 36.33 3.90 -19.08
N PHE A 609 37.13 2.98 -18.60
CA PHE A 609 37.98 3.20 -17.42
C PHE A 609 39.40 3.61 -17.79
N GLU A 610 39.87 3.35 -19.02
CA GLU A 610 41.15 3.85 -19.51
C GLU A 610 41.12 5.37 -19.78
N GLU A 611 39.97 5.94 -20.17
CA GLU A 611 39.85 7.40 -20.35
C GLU A 611 39.78 8.21 -19.04
N ILE A 612 39.44 7.58 -17.90
CA ILE A 612 39.37 8.25 -16.59
C ILE A 612 40.73 8.20 -15.86
N GLY A 613 41.60 7.26 -16.22
CA GLY A 613 42.89 7.07 -15.56
C GLY A 613 44.02 7.95 -16.13
N GLU A 614 43.87 8.58 -17.30
CA GLU A 614 44.89 9.46 -17.90
C GLU A 614 44.71 10.93 -17.56
N GLU A 615 43.50 11.41 -17.16
CA GLU A 615 43.27 12.80 -16.76
C GLU A 615 43.69 13.11 -15.31
N ASP A 616 43.77 12.14 -14.40
CA ASP A 616 44.21 12.35 -13.01
C ASP A 616 45.72 12.22 -12.79
N ALA A 617 46.52 11.92 -13.84
CA ALA A 617 47.97 11.83 -13.72
C ALA A 617 48.74 13.10 -14.12
N GLU A 618 48.05 14.14 -14.57
CA GLU A 618 48.65 15.45 -14.97
C GLU A 618 48.06 16.67 -14.23
N ALA A 619 47.42 16.51 -13.05
CA ALA A 619 46.96 17.65 -12.26
C ALA A 619 47.61 17.72 -10.88
#